data_f5cd23b3b265c4c9cd78831870c15c0b
#
_entry.id   f5cd23b3b265c4c9cd78831870c15c0b
#
_cell.length_a   1.000
_cell.length_b   1.000
_cell.length_c   1.000
_cell.angle_alpha   90.00
_cell.angle_beta   90.00
_cell.angle_gamma   90.00
#
_symmetry.space_group_name_H-M   'P 1'
#
loop_
_entity.id
_entity.type
_entity.pdbx_description
1 polymer ?
#
loop_
_entity_poly.entity_id
_entity_poly.type
_entity_poly.pdbx_seq_one_letter_code
_entity_poly.pdbx_strand_id
1 'polypeptide(L)'
;ARWVSHVELQKRQLLRAKENHRLNGLAVDDRNFVREDLYKHLRRAAKRDVEVDGIILDPPPMVPKRGAHLPPGQDYSTLVPLCAPRLAVGGWLLCFFHRRERTREEYEAEVVGASPVPLELLWQGTSGLDFPDDPQAKLRIAAFTRTG
;
A
#
# COMPACT_ATOMS: atom_id res chain seq x y z
N ALA A 1 -2.89 7.19 -15.09
CA ALA A 1 -1.48 7.39 -14.67
C ALA A 1 -0.57 7.37 -15.89
N ARG A 2 0.49 8.18 -15.86
CA ARG A 2 1.50 8.18 -16.95
C ARG A 2 2.35 6.91 -16.90
N TRP A 3 2.65 6.43 -15.72
CA TRP A 3 3.31 5.15 -15.45
C TRP A 3 2.89 4.61 -14.08
N VAL A 4 3.01 3.30 -13.89
CA VAL A 4 2.75 2.62 -12.60
C VAL A 4 3.88 1.64 -12.37
N SER A 5 4.43 1.62 -11.15
CA SER A 5 5.42 0.64 -10.74
C SER A 5 4.80 -0.38 -9.78
N HIS A 6 4.97 -1.65 -10.09
CA HIS A 6 4.56 -2.78 -9.26
C HIS A 6 5.77 -3.32 -8.52
N VAL A 7 5.73 -3.29 -7.19
CA VAL A 7 6.82 -3.82 -6.34
C VAL A 7 6.30 -5.04 -5.60
N GLU A 8 6.88 -6.20 -5.87
CA GLU A 8 6.41 -7.46 -5.32
C GLU A 8 7.59 -8.46 -5.21
N LEU A 9 7.65 -9.17 -4.09
CA LEU A 9 8.71 -10.15 -3.85
C LEU A 9 8.48 -11.45 -4.63
N GLN A 10 7.23 -11.86 -4.79
CA GLN A 10 6.86 -13.12 -5.43
C GLN A 10 6.75 -12.98 -6.95
N LYS A 11 7.64 -13.66 -7.67
CA LYS A 11 7.65 -13.67 -9.16
C LYS A 11 6.27 -14.00 -9.75
N ARG A 12 5.54 -14.95 -9.16
CA ARG A 12 4.21 -15.36 -9.64
C ARG A 12 3.21 -14.22 -9.64
N GLN A 13 3.22 -13.36 -8.63
CA GLN A 13 2.31 -12.22 -8.53
C GLN A 13 2.65 -11.15 -9.58
N LEU A 14 3.94 -10.89 -9.82
CA LEU A 14 4.34 -9.99 -10.90
C LEU A 14 3.93 -10.50 -12.29
N LEU A 15 4.01 -11.81 -12.52
CA LEU A 15 3.54 -12.41 -13.79
C LEU A 15 2.02 -12.23 -13.95
N ARG A 16 1.25 -12.40 -12.87
CA ARG A 16 -0.20 -12.12 -12.86
C ARG A 16 -0.49 -10.65 -13.13
N ALA A 17 0.24 -9.73 -12.51
CA ALA A 17 0.07 -8.31 -12.75
C ALA A 17 0.33 -7.95 -14.22
N LYS A 18 1.36 -8.50 -14.85
CA LYS A 18 1.62 -8.33 -16.28
C LYS A 18 0.50 -8.87 -17.15
N GLU A 19 -0.03 -10.05 -16.81
CA GLU A 19 -1.16 -10.63 -17.54
C GLU A 19 -2.42 -9.77 -17.41
N ASN A 20 -2.72 -9.28 -16.20
CA ASN A 20 -3.82 -8.36 -15.98
C ASN A 20 -3.68 -7.07 -16.81
N HIS A 21 -2.48 -6.54 -16.97
CA HIS A 21 -2.24 -5.41 -17.88
C HIS A 21 -2.62 -5.77 -19.32
N ARG A 22 -2.16 -6.92 -19.84
CA ARG A 22 -2.49 -7.37 -21.22
C ARG A 22 -3.97 -7.55 -21.42
N LEU A 23 -4.66 -8.21 -20.48
CA LEU A 23 -6.11 -8.45 -20.54
C LEU A 23 -6.93 -7.16 -20.55
N ASN A 24 -6.39 -6.09 -19.96
CA ASN A 24 -7.03 -4.76 -19.95
C ASN A 24 -6.47 -3.81 -21.03
N GLY A 25 -5.72 -4.31 -22.01
CA GLY A 25 -5.16 -3.48 -23.09
C GLY A 25 -4.10 -2.48 -22.64
N LEU A 26 -3.50 -2.68 -21.47
CA LEU A 26 -2.46 -1.80 -20.93
C LEU A 26 -1.07 -2.28 -21.37
N ALA A 27 -0.20 -1.33 -21.67
CA ALA A 27 1.19 -1.63 -22.01
C ALA A 27 1.94 -2.30 -20.84
N VAL A 28 2.77 -3.29 -21.18
CA VAL A 28 3.66 -3.96 -20.21
C VAL A 28 5.09 -3.52 -20.50
N ASP A 29 5.63 -2.65 -19.64
CA ASP A 29 7.06 -2.33 -19.60
C ASP A 29 7.67 -3.07 -18.42
N ASP A 30 8.58 -3.99 -18.69
CA ASP A 30 9.21 -4.86 -17.68
C ASP A 30 9.92 -4.09 -16.57
N ARG A 31 10.40 -2.88 -16.84
CA ARG A 31 11.04 -1.99 -15.87
C ARG A 31 10.08 -1.55 -14.74
N ASN A 32 8.78 -1.58 -15.00
CA ASN A 32 7.73 -1.22 -14.06
C ASN A 32 7.29 -2.39 -13.16
N PHE A 33 7.83 -3.59 -13.36
CA PHE A 33 7.50 -4.78 -12.58
C PHE A 33 8.73 -5.23 -11.77
N VAL A 34 8.92 -4.62 -10.62
CA VAL A 34 10.12 -4.74 -9.80
C VAL A 34 10.00 -5.92 -8.83
N ARG A 35 10.82 -6.94 -9.03
CA ARG A 35 10.92 -8.05 -8.07
C ARG A 35 11.89 -7.71 -6.96
N GLU A 36 11.37 -7.16 -5.88
CA GLU A 36 12.19 -6.72 -4.75
C GLU A 36 11.38 -6.76 -3.44
N ASP A 37 12.08 -6.87 -2.31
CA ASP A 37 11.51 -6.61 -1.00
C ASP A 37 11.09 -5.14 -0.88
N LEU A 38 9.86 -4.89 -0.38
CA LEU A 38 9.27 -3.56 -0.33
C LEU A 38 10.12 -2.58 0.49
N TYR A 39 10.61 -3.00 1.65
CA TYR A 39 11.43 -2.13 2.52
C TYR A 39 12.75 -1.74 1.85
N LYS A 40 13.38 -2.71 1.18
CA LYS A 40 14.59 -2.47 0.41
C LYS A 40 14.33 -1.49 -0.73
N HIS A 41 13.19 -1.68 -1.43
CA HIS A 41 12.76 -0.79 -2.51
C HIS A 41 12.57 0.65 -2.02
N LEU A 42 11.80 0.84 -0.96
CA LEU A 42 11.48 2.15 -0.40
C LEU A 42 12.73 2.88 0.10
N ARG A 43 13.64 2.18 0.81
CA ARG A 43 14.93 2.75 1.24
C ARG A 43 15.81 3.18 0.06
N ARG A 44 15.76 2.44 -1.05
CA ARG A 44 16.48 2.81 -2.27
C ARG A 44 15.83 3.99 -2.99
N ALA A 45 14.50 4.01 -3.07
CA ALA A 45 13.74 5.13 -3.63
C ALA A 45 13.97 6.42 -2.86
N ALA A 46 14.05 6.35 -1.53
CA ALA A 46 14.36 7.49 -0.67
C ALA A 46 15.68 8.20 -1.02
N LYS A 47 16.67 7.45 -1.53
CA LYS A 47 17.97 8.00 -1.95
C LYS A 47 17.94 8.69 -3.33
N ARG A 48 16.87 8.56 -4.10
CA ARG A 48 16.77 9.04 -5.49
C ARG A 48 15.92 10.27 -5.65
N ASP A 49 15.34 10.78 -4.58
CA ASP A 49 14.45 11.94 -4.56
C ASP A 49 13.32 11.89 -5.61
N VAL A 50 12.75 10.70 -5.77
CA VAL A 50 11.64 10.47 -6.70
C VAL A 50 10.34 10.76 -5.98
N GLU A 51 9.55 11.69 -6.50
CA GLU A 51 8.18 11.93 -6.09
C GLU A 51 7.19 11.18 -7.00
N VAL A 52 6.05 10.82 -6.42
CA VAL A 52 4.94 10.14 -7.13
C VAL A 52 3.61 10.78 -6.75
N ASP A 53 2.65 10.74 -7.69
CA ASP A 53 1.31 11.29 -7.47
C ASP A 53 0.44 10.39 -6.59
N GLY A 54 0.76 9.11 -6.49
CA GLY A 54 -0.03 8.17 -5.70
C GLY A 54 0.72 6.91 -5.32
N ILE A 55 0.41 6.39 -4.14
CA ILE A 55 0.95 5.13 -3.61
C ILE A 55 -0.21 4.25 -3.16
N ILE A 56 -0.18 2.98 -3.54
CA ILE A 56 -1.10 1.96 -3.04
C ILE A 56 -0.33 1.04 -2.10
N LEU A 57 -0.78 0.93 -0.86
CA LEU A 57 -0.29 0.01 0.15
C LEU A 57 -1.32 -1.09 0.41
N ASP A 58 -1.02 -2.29 -0.06
CA ASP A 58 -1.81 -3.50 0.16
C ASP A 58 -0.90 -4.60 0.74
N PRO A 59 -0.38 -4.40 1.97
CA PRO A 59 0.47 -5.39 2.62
C PRO A 59 -0.35 -6.64 2.95
N PRO A 60 0.19 -7.85 2.69
CA PRO A 60 -0.52 -9.08 3.04
C PRO A 60 -0.79 -9.12 4.54
N PRO A 61 -1.93 -9.71 4.99
CA PRO A 61 -2.18 -9.92 6.41
C PRO A 61 -1.08 -10.82 6.97
N MET A 62 -0.37 -10.31 7.97
CA MET A 62 0.65 -11.09 8.65
C MET A 62 -0.03 -12.09 9.57
N VAL A 63 -0.02 -13.35 9.19
CA VAL A 63 -0.37 -14.45 10.10
C VAL A 63 0.90 -14.84 10.86
N PRO A 64 0.96 -14.64 12.19
CA PRO A 64 2.08 -15.12 12.97
C PRO A 64 2.21 -16.63 12.78
N LYS A 65 3.37 -17.10 12.39
CA LYS A 65 3.67 -18.53 12.55
C LYS A 65 3.55 -18.85 14.04
N ARG A 66 2.87 -19.95 14.38
CA ARG A 66 2.63 -20.39 15.76
C ARG A 66 3.92 -20.26 16.58
N GLY A 67 3.94 -19.38 17.59
CA GLY A 67 5.10 -19.13 18.45
C GLY A 67 6.12 -18.10 17.96
N ALA A 68 5.92 -17.44 16.81
CA ALA A 68 6.74 -16.34 16.38
C ALA A 68 6.08 -15.00 16.74
N HIS A 69 6.81 -14.11 17.41
CA HIS A 69 6.43 -12.70 17.44
C HIS A 69 6.50 -12.18 16.00
N LEU A 70 5.50 -11.41 15.57
CA LEU A 70 5.56 -10.66 14.33
C LEU A 70 6.84 -9.82 14.35
N PRO A 71 7.70 -9.88 13.31
CA PRO A 71 8.80 -8.94 13.23
C PRO A 71 8.21 -7.52 13.31
N PRO A 72 8.77 -6.64 14.14
CA PRO A 72 8.42 -5.23 14.10
C PRO A 72 8.66 -4.74 12.68
N GLY A 73 7.67 -4.09 12.08
CA GLY A 73 7.88 -3.44 10.79
C GLY A 73 7.05 -3.91 9.61
N GLN A 74 5.94 -4.58 9.84
CA GLN A 74 5.02 -4.95 8.76
C GLN A 74 3.61 -4.37 8.97
N ASP A 75 3.54 -3.31 9.73
CA ASP A 75 2.37 -2.47 9.91
C ASP A 75 2.58 -1.10 9.24
N TYR A 76 1.54 -0.32 9.23
CA TYR A 76 1.57 1.01 8.63
C TYR A 76 2.54 1.95 9.34
N SER A 77 2.78 1.76 10.63
CA SER A 77 3.74 2.54 11.43
C SER A 77 5.16 2.49 10.85
N THR A 78 5.50 1.41 10.15
CA THR A 78 6.82 1.24 9.53
C THR A 78 6.84 1.58 8.03
N LEU A 79 5.73 1.32 7.32
CA LEU A 79 5.65 1.57 5.88
C LEU A 79 5.43 3.05 5.57
N VAL A 80 4.54 3.71 6.30
CA VAL A 80 4.18 5.11 6.06
C VAL A 80 5.36 6.06 6.14
N PRO A 81 6.25 5.97 7.15
CA PRO A 81 7.44 6.83 7.21
C PRO A 81 8.37 6.72 6.00
N LEU A 82 8.35 5.57 5.32
CA LEU A 82 9.19 5.32 4.15
C LEU A 82 8.54 5.78 2.83
N CYS A 83 7.21 5.76 2.73
CA CYS A 83 6.50 6.06 1.49
C CYS A 83 5.84 7.44 1.48
N ALA A 84 5.28 7.94 2.58
CA ALA A 84 4.59 9.23 2.59
C ALA A 84 5.47 10.41 2.14
N PRO A 85 6.77 10.50 2.50
CA PRO A 85 7.65 11.54 1.97
C PRO A 85 7.89 11.49 0.46
N ARG A 86 7.51 10.39 -0.20
CA ARG A 86 7.63 10.22 -1.66
C ARG A 86 6.40 10.73 -2.42
N LEU A 87 5.31 11.05 -1.73
CA LEU A 87 4.15 11.66 -2.36
C LEU A 87 4.46 13.12 -2.71
N ALA A 88 4.08 13.55 -3.89
CA ALA A 88 4.00 14.97 -4.20
C ALA A 88 2.94 15.65 -3.30
N VAL A 89 3.06 16.95 -3.08
CA VAL A 89 1.98 17.71 -2.42
C VAL A 89 0.71 17.61 -3.27
N GLY A 90 -0.42 17.28 -2.65
CA GLY A 90 -1.67 16.92 -3.32
C GLY A 90 -1.72 15.47 -3.82
N GLY A 91 -0.65 14.72 -3.69
CA GLY A 91 -0.61 13.27 -3.97
C GLY A 91 -1.37 12.46 -2.93
N TRP A 92 -1.66 11.20 -3.25
CA TRP A 92 -2.53 10.36 -2.42
C TRP A 92 -1.89 9.03 -2.02
N LEU A 93 -2.27 8.54 -0.83
CA LEU A 93 -1.90 7.24 -0.26
C LEU A 93 -3.16 6.42 -0.06
N LEU A 94 -3.29 5.28 -0.76
CA LEU A 94 -4.40 4.34 -0.59
C LEU A 94 -3.94 3.14 0.25
N CYS A 95 -4.63 2.88 1.35
CA CYS A 95 -4.30 1.83 2.31
C CYS A 95 -5.42 0.78 2.41
N PHE A 96 -5.05 -0.51 2.36
CA PHE A 96 -5.94 -1.66 2.52
C PHE A 96 -5.69 -2.35 3.86
N PHE A 97 -6.66 -2.34 4.77
CA PHE A 97 -6.53 -2.80 6.15
C PHE A 97 -7.09 -4.21 6.32
N HIS A 98 -6.22 -5.20 6.46
CA HIS A 98 -6.57 -6.61 6.51
C HIS A 98 -6.85 -7.17 7.92
N ARG A 99 -6.44 -6.47 8.97
CA ARG A 99 -6.64 -6.93 10.35
C ARG A 99 -8.03 -6.54 10.84
N ARG A 100 -8.80 -7.53 11.26
CA ARG A 100 -10.20 -7.35 11.70
C ARG A 100 -10.32 -6.85 13.14
N GLU A 101 -9.33 -7.13 13.98
CA GLU A 101 -9.30 -6.81 15.40
C GLU A 101 -9.13 -5.32 15.70
N ARG A 102 -8.70 -4.53 14.73
CA ARG A 102 -8.51 -3.09 14.88
C ARG A 102 -9.67 -2.32 14.25
N THR A 103 -10.02 -1.20 14.86
CA THR A 103 -11.04 -0.32 14.30
C THR A 103 -10.49 0.49 13.12
N ARG A 104 -11.38 1.14 12.39
CA ARG A 104 -10.99 2.04 11.31
C ARG A 104 -10.22 3.25 11.83
N GLU A 105 -10.70 3.84 12.91
CA GLU A 105 -10.11 5.01 13.56
C GLU A 105 -8.70 4.72 14.06
N GLU A 106 -8.45 3.53 14.59
CA GLU A 106 -7.10 3.09 15.00
C GLU A 106 -6.14 3.02 13.81
N TYR A 107 -6.60 2.52 12.64
CA TYR A 107 -5.78 2.49 11.44
C TYR A 107 -5.50 3.89 10.88
N GLU A 108 -6.51 4.73 10.84
CA GLU A 108 -6.37 6.11 10.36
C GLU A 108 -5.42 6.90 11.25
N ALA A 109 -5.57 6.77 12.57
CA ALA A 109 -4.66 7.39 13.53
C ALA A 109 -3.22 6.87 13.40
N GLU A 110 -3.03 5.56 13.14
CA GLU A 110 -1.71 4.99 12.89
C GLU A 110 -1.06 5.56 11.63
N VAL A 111 -1.80 5.65 10.52
CA VAL A 111 -1.28 6.17 9.26
C VAL A 111 -0.89 7.63 9.39
N VAL A 112 -1.77 8.47 9.92
CA VAL A 112 -1.52 9.90 10.11
C VAL A 112 -0.40 10.13 11.13
N GLY A 113 -0.43 9.43 12.27
CA GLY A 113 0.55 9.58 13.32
C GLY A 113 1.95 9.07 12.97
N ALA A 114 2.05 8.10 12.04
CA ALA A 114 3.33 7.58 11.56
C ALA A 114 3.93 8.43 10.42
N SER A 115 3.16 9.31 9.80
CA SER A 115 3.64 10.09 8.67
C SER A 115 4.54 11.24 9.09
N PRO A 116 5.75 11.37 8.51
CA PRO A 116 6.63 12.52 8.75
C PRO A 116 6.23 13.77 7.92
N VAL A 117 5.22 13.64 7.06
CA VAL A 117 4.64 14.73 6.28
C VAL A 117 3.15 14.83 6.57
N PRO A 118 2.51 16.02 6.44
CA PRO A 118 1.08 16.15 6.70
C PRO A 118 0.25 15.26 5.79
N LEU A 119 -0.58 14.39 6.38
CA LEU A 119 -1.57 13.58 5.68
C LEU A 119 -2.96 13.87 6.24
N GLU A 120 -3.92 14.08 5.36
CA GLU A 120 -5.33 14.23 5.69
C GLU A 120 -6.16 13.12 5.06
N LEU A 121 -7.19 12.65 5.78
CA LEU A 121 -8.13 11.67 5.25
C LEU A 121 -8.90 12.27 4.08
N LEU A 122 -8.75 11.66 2.90
CA LEU A 122 -9.43 12.06 1.67
C LEU A 122 -10.72 11.27 1.45
N TRP A 123 -10.70 9.98 1.70
CA TRP A 123 -11.81 9.06 1.45
C TRP A 123 -11.67 7.79 2.26
N GLN A 124 -12.80 7.16 2.56
CA GLN A 124 -12.85 5.85 3.20
C GLN A 124 -13.97 4.98 2.64
N GLY A 125 -13.76 3.68 2.65
CA GLY A 125 -14.71 2.72 2.12
C GLY A 125 -14.44 1.29 2.57
N THR A 126 -15.13 0.36 1.93
CA THR A 126 -14.97 -1.07 2.13
C THR A 126 -14.83 -1.77 0.77
N SER A 127 -14.47 -3.06 0.78
CA SER A 127 -14.50 -3.90 -0.42
C SER A 127 -15.87 -3.87 -1.09
N GLY A 128 -15.87 -3.98 -2.43
CA GLY A 128 -17.06 -3.92 -3.27
C GLY A 128 -18.00 -5.14 -3.13
N LEU A 129 -19.02 -5.17 -3.98
CA LEU A 129 -20.07 -6.20 -4.00
C LEU A 129 -19.57 -7.60 -4.41
N ASP A 130 -18.40 -7.68 -5.01
CA ASP A 130 -17.70 -8.90 -5.42
C ASP A 130 -17.05 -9.67 -4.25
N PHE A 131 -17.06 -9.09 -3.05
CA PHE A 131 -16.62 -9.75 -1.82
C PHE A 131 -17.83 -10.31 -1.03
N PRO A 132 -17.66 -11.45 -0.32
CA PRO A 132 -18.73 -12.05 0.47
C PRO A 132 -19.40 -11.06 1.42
N ASP A 133 -20.70 -11.14 1.55
CA ASP A 133 -21.54 -10.21 2.31
C ASP A 133 -21.39 -10.24 3.84
N ASP A 134 -20.35 -10.86 4.37
CA ASP A 134 -20.07 -10.78 5.81
C ASP A 134 -19.58 -9.36 6.17
N PRO A 135 -20.37 -8.56 6.90
CA PRO A 135 -19.97 -7.20 7.28
C PRO A 135 -18.66 -7.16 8.08
N GLN A 136 -18.34 -8.26 8.79
CA GLN A 136 -17.10 -8.38 9.56
C GLN A 136 -15.92 -8.80 8.68
N ALA A 137 -16.18 -9.36 7.50
CA ALA A 137 -15.17 -9.77 6.53
C ALA A 137 -14.79 -8.68 5.54
N LYS A 138 -15.53 -7.56 5.49
CA LYS A 138 -15.26 -6.48 4.56
C LYS A 138 -13.89 -5.84 4.83
N LEU A 139 -13.10 -5.79 3.77
CA LEU A 139 -11.83 -5.09 3.77
C LEU A 139 -12.07 -3.59 3.95
N ARG A 140 -11.40 -2.99 4.92
CA ARG A 140 -11.44 -1.54 5.13
C ARG A 140 -10.41 -0.87 4.24
N ILE A 141 -10.79 0.23 3.63
CA ILE A 141 -9.94 0.97 2.71
C ILE A 141 -10.01 2.45 3.08
N ALA A 142 -8.86 3.11 3.12
CA ALA A 142 -8.80 4.56 3.31
C ALA A 142 -7.79 5.19 2.35
N ALA A 143 -8.10 6.36 1.85
CA ALA A 143 -7.21 7.19 1.07
C ALA A 143 -6.87 8.46 1.86
N PHE A 144 -5.60 8.84 1.83
CA PHE A 144 -5.09 10.05 2.46
C PHE A 144 -4.45 10.93 1.39
N THR A 145 -4.48 12.24 1.58
CA THR A 145 -3.77 13.19 0.71
C THR A 145 -2.66 13.88 1.48
N ARG A 146 -1.53 14.14 0.80
CA ARG A 146 -0.45 14.97 1.34
C ARG A 146 -0.80 16.44 1.16
N THR A 147 -0.85 17.22 2.25
CA THR A 147 -1.27 18.62 2.24
C THR A 147 -0.13 19.64 2.36
N GLY A 148 1.07 19.19 2.64
CA GLY A 148 2.25 20.07 2.75
C GLY A 148 3.58 19.33 2.69
#